data_c6591fc2078e5d44f324a40a079b0474
#
_entry.id   c6591fc2078e5d44f324a40a079b0474
#
_cell.length_a   1.000
_cell.length_b   1.000
_cell.length_c   1.000
_cell.angle_alpha   90.00
_cell.angle_beta   90.00
_cell.angle_gamma   90.00
#
_symmetry.space_group_name_H-M   'P 1'
#
loop_
_entity.id
_entity.type
_entity.pdbx_description
1 polymer ?
#
loop_
_entity_poly.entity_id
_entity_poly.type
_entity_poly.pdbx_seq_one_letter_code
_entity_poly.pdbx_strand_id
1 'polypeptide(L)'
;MSKNKEAKRKAKQKAKLAQAAQQEQARIEHIANAVMEICSPLEPDYIDDSQTTDIKGRLILWRLGMIAWNLALVGHRDIPLGDLDKMSLDKEHREIVAKAVAQLIRRKYELYPNIRFSIENIACPIIAGKPRLKVSIGQQYHDFGIPSYDDEPKPLTPEDILAIRMKAGLSQVKFASALGVSVKKVSTWEHGKATPDEAETEKIRAMGK
;
A
#
# COMPACT_ATOMS: atom_id res chain seq x y z
N MET A 1 9.25 -40.84 43.61
CA MET A 1 10.02 -40.26 42.48
C MET A 1 9.15 -39.57 41.38
N SER A 2 7.85 -39.83 41.29
CA SER A 2 6.93 -39.30 40.23
C SER A 2 6.61 -37.81 40.33
N LYS A 3 6.30 -37.26 41.51
CA LYS A 3 5.83 -35.85 41.70
C LYS A 3 6.84 -34.78 41.25
N ASN A 4 8.12 -35.01 41.42
CA ASN A 4 9.17 -34.04 41.03
C ASN A 4 9.35 -33.95 39.50
N LYS A 5 9.11 -35.04 38.78
CA LYS A 5 9.19 -35.12 37.31
C LYS A 5 7.98 -34.40 36.67
N GLU A 6 6.82 -34.54 37.30
CA GLU A 6 5.60 -33.84 36.84
C GLU A 6 5.68 -32.32 37.06
N ALA A 7 6.15 -31.90 38.26
CA ALA A 7 6.38 -30.47 38.55
C ALA A 7 7.36 -29.82 37.55
N LYS A 8 8.46 -30.50 37.19
CA LYS A 8 9.41 -30.02 36.16
C LYS A 8 8.76 -29.94 34.78
N ARG A 9 7.89 -30.88 34.40
CA ARG A 9 7.18 -30.83 33.11
C ARG A 9 6.21 -29.64 33.06
N LYS A 10 5.40 -29.42 34.12
CA LYS A 10 4.49 -28.27 34.22
C LYS A 10 5.23 -26.93 34.17
N ALA A 11 6.34 -26.82 34.89
CA ALA A 11 7.18 -25.61 34.86
C ALA A 11 7.75 -25.33 33.44
N LYS A 12 8.25 -26.36 32.73
CA LYS A 12 8.75 -26.23 31.36
C LYS A 12 7.64 -25.85 30.38
N GLN A 13 6.44 -26.41 30.54
CA GLN A 13 5.29 -26.07 29.71
C GLN A 13 4.85 -24.62 29.95
N LYS A 14 4.77 -24.17 31.20
CA LYS A 14 4.46 -22.79 31.57
C LYS A 14 5.48 -21.80 30.99
N ALA A 15 6.77 -22.10 31.08
CA ALA A 15 7.83 -21.28 30.49
C ALA A 15 7.71 -21.19 28.95
N LYS A 16 7.42 -22.31 28.28
CA LYS A 16 7.21 -22.32 26.81
C LYS A 16 5.99 -21.48 26.40
N LEU A 17 4.89 -21.57 27.15
CA LEU A 17 3.71 -20.74 26.89
C LEU A 17 3.98 -19.25 27.13
N ALA A 18 4.71 -18.90 28.19
CA ALA A 18 5.08 -17.52 28.46
C ALA A 18 5.99 -16.95 27.35
N GLN A 19 6.96 -17.74 26.87
CA GLN A 19 7.82 -17.34 25.77
C GLN A 19 7.04 -17.15 24.46
N ALA A 20 6.10 -18.06 24.17
CA ALA A 20 5.25 -17.92 22.97
C ALA A 20 4.36 -16.67 23.05
N ALA A 21 3.78 -16.38 24.21
CA ALA A 21 2.98 -15.16 24.41
C ALA A 21 3.82 -13.89 24.27
N GLN A 22 5.06 -13.90 24.74
CA GLN A 22 5.97 -12.76 24.59
C GLN A 22 6.38 -12.54 23.12
N GLN A 23 6.63 -13.61 22.38
CA GLN A 23 6.94 -13.53 20.93
C GLN A 23 5.73 -13.00 20.15
N GLU A 24 4.53 -13.45 20.49
CA GLU A 24 3.29 -12.97 19.86
C GLU A 24 3.07 -11.48 20.13
N GLN A 25 3.25 -11.05 21.39
CA GLN A 25 3.13 -9.64 21.75
C GLN A 25 4.14 -8.76 21.00
N ALA A 26 5.40 -9.21 20.89
CA ALA A 26 6.43 -8.50 20.13
C ALA A 26 6.08 -8.39 18.62
N ARG A 27 5.47 -9.44 18.06
CA ARG A 27 4.98 -9.43 16.68
C ARG A 27 3.84 -8.43 16.50
N ILE A 28 2.87 -8.42 17.39
CA ILE A 28 1.75 -7.46 17.35
C ILE A 28 2.27 -6.01 17.41
N GLU A 29 3.20 -5.73 18.30
CA GLU A 29 3.81 -4.40 18.44
C GLU A 29 4.58 -4.01 17.17
N HIS A 30 5.31 -4.94 16.57
CA HIS A 30 6.02 -4.70 15.32
C HIS A 30 5.07 -4.36 14.18
N ILE A 31 3.96 -5.10 14.03
CA ILE A 31 2.95 -4.81 12.99
C ILE A 31 2.24 -3.49 13.27
N ALA A 32 1.93 -3.16 14.51
CA ALA A 32 1.34 -1.87 14.86
C ALA A 32 2.25 -0.70 14.46
N ASN A 33 3.55 -0.80 14.77
CA ASN A 33 4.53 0.21 14.37
C ASN A 33 4.66 0.30 12.85
N ALA A 34 4.68 -0.83 12.15
CA ALA A 34 4.73 -0.86 10.70
C ALA A 34 3.51 -0.19 10.05
N VAL A 35 2.29 -0.40 10.58
CA VAL A 35 1.08 0.29 10.11
C VAL A 35 1.19 1.79 10.32
N MET A 36 1.66 2.24 11.49
CA MET A 36 1.88 3.67 11.72
C MET A 36 2.90 4.26 10.74
N GLU A 37 3.98 3.55 10.48
CA GLU A 37 5.02 4.02 9.56
C GLU A 37 4.54 4.12 8.11
N ILE A 38 3.78 3.14 7.60
CA ILE A 38 3.22 3.26 6.24
C ILE A 38 2.21 4.40 6.14
N CYS A 39 1.48 4.70 7.22
CA CYS A 39 0.48 5.77 7.27
C CYS A 39 1.09 7.18 7.45
N SER A 40 2.31 7.28 7.97
CA SER A 40 2.90 8.57 8.38
C SER A 40 2.89 9.68 7.32
N PRO A 41 3.07 9.43 6.01
CA PRO A 41 3.01 10.51 5.01
C PRO A 41 1.62 11.12 4.83
N LEU A 42 0.57 10.42 5.23
CA LEU A 42 -0.81 10.89 5.13
C LEU A 42 -1.33 11.49 6.45
N GLU A 43 -0.54 11.47 7.52
CA GLU A 43 -0.96 12.06 8.80
C GLU A 43 -1.40 13.51 8.69
N PRO A 44 -0.71 14.41 7.95
CA PRO A 44 -1.13 15.80 7.82
C PRO A 44 -2.52 15.99 7.20
N ASP A 45 -2.95 15.05 6.35
CA ASP A 45 -4.24 15.13 5.65
C ASP A 45 -5.42 14.61 6.50
N TYR A 46 -5.13 13.78 7.52
CA TYR A 46 -6.14 13.06 8.30
C TYR A 46 -6.16 13.42 9.78
N ILE A 47 -5.10 14.03 10.30
CA ILE A 47 -4.95 14.31 11.73
C ILE A 47 -4.88 15.82 11.95
N ASP A 48 -5.78 16.32 12.77
CA ASP A 48 -5.74 17.70 13.24
C ASP A 48 -4.76 17.83 14.41
N ASP A 49 -3.54 18.29 14.15
CA ASP A 49 -2.49 18.47 15.15
C ASP A 49 -2.81 19.56 16.19
N SER A 50 -3.82 20.41 15.94
CA SER A 50 -4.32 21.37 16.95
C SER A 50 -5.04 20.65 18.11
N GLN A 51 -5.47 19.41 17.88
CA GLN A 51 -6.12 18.56 18.86
C GLN A 51 -5.15 17.43 19.30
N THR A 52 -4.60 17.52 20.47
CA THR A 52 -3.67 16.53 21.06
C THR A 52 -4.24 15.08 21.10
N THR A 53 -5.54 14.91 20.85
CA THR A 53 -6.24 13.62 20.90
C THR A 53 -7.23 13.45 19.74
N ASP A 54 -6.84 13.75 18.50
CA ASP A 54 -7.70 13.43 17.34
C ASP A 54 -7.75 11.91 17.13
N ILE A 55 -8.66 11.26 17.87
CA ILE A 55 -8.89 9.80 17.77
C ILE A 55 -9.58 9.47 16.45
N LYS A 56 -10.47 10.35 15.94
CA LYS A 56 -11.26 10.06 14.75
C LYS A 56 -10.38 10.04 13.51
N GLY A 57 -9.59 11.08 13.28
CA GLY A 57 -8.67 11.16 12.15
C GLY A 57 -7.66 10.00 12.17
N ARG A 58 -7.02 9.75 13.32
CA ARG A 58 -6.10 8.62 13.49
C ARG A 58 -6.76 7.27 13.20
N LEU A 59 -7.97 7.04 13.70
CA LEU A 59 -8.68 5.78 13.48
C LEU A 59 -9.05 5.59 12.01
N ILE A 60 -9.46 6.64 11.31
CA ILE A 60 -9.73 6.60 9.87
C ILE A 60 -8.46 6.23 9.12
N LEU A 61 -7.37 6.96 9.35
CA LEU A 61 -6.09 6.73 8.68
C LEU A 61 -5.57 5.30 8.92
N TRP A 62 -5.58 4.84 10.16
CA TRP A 62 -5.09 3.50 10.48
C TRP A 62 -6.00 2.38 9.93
N ARG A 63 -7.31 2.64 9.78
CA ARG A 63 -8.22 1.71 9.07
C ARG A 63 -7.91 1.65 7.58
N LEU A 64 -7.57 2.76 6.94
CA LEU A 64 -7.08 2.76 5.57
C LEU A 64 -5.76 1.97 5.47
N GLY A 65 -4.86 2.16 6.44
CA GLY A 65 -3.64 1.36 6.56
C GLY A 65 -3.89 -0.14 6.68
N MET A 66 -4.88 -0.55 7.48
CA MET A 66 -5.29 -1.96 7.60
C MET A 66 -5.85 -2.52 6.29
N ILE A 67 -6.70 -1.76 5.61
CA ILE A 67 -7.25 -2.15 4.31
C ILE A 67 -6.12 -2.33 3.30
N ALA A 68 -5.25 -1.33 3.17
CA ALA A 68 -4.09 -1.38 2.28
C ALA A 68 -3.16 -2.56 2.60
N TRP A 69 -2.89 -2.79 3.89
CA TRP A 69 -2.09 -3.91 4.35
C TRP A 69 -2.65 -5.26 3.89
N ASN A 70 -3.94 -5.48 4.13
CA ASN A 70 -4.60 -6.73 3.78
C ASN A 70 -4.72 -6.93 2.26
N LEU A 71 -4.99 -5.86 1.50
CA LEU A 71 -5.00 -5.90 0.04
C LEU A 71 -3.61 -6.24 -0.53
N ALA A 72 -2.55 -5.67 0.06
CA ALA A 72 -1.19 -6.01 -0.32
C ALA A 72 -0.86 -7.49 -0.08
N LEU A 73 -1.38 -8.11 0.98
CA LEU A 73 -1.14 -9.54 1.28
C LEU A 73 -1.72 -10.48 0.21
N VAL A 74 -2.75 -10.06 -0.50
CA VAL A 74 -3.40 -10.83 -1.57
C VAL A 74 -3.02 -10.35 -2.97
N GLY A 75 -1.97 -9.53 -3.08
CA GLY A 75 -1.38 -9.14 -4.35
C GLY A 75 -2.03 -7.95 -5.04
N HIS A 76 -2.96 -7.24 -4.38
CA HIS A 76 -3.52 -6.02 -4.94
C HIS A 76 -2.53 -4.86 -4.93
N ARG A 77 -2.65 -3.98 -5.93
CA ARG A 77 -1.90 -2.71 -6.02
C ARG A 77 -2.77 -1.49 -5.70
N ASP A 78 -4.06 -1.67 -5.74
CA ASP A 78 -5.09 -0.67 -5.48
C ASP A 78 -6.30 -1.30 -4.79
N ILE A 79 -7.27 -0.48 -4.42
CA ILE A 79 -8.53 -0.96 -3.86
C ILE A 79 -9.48 -1.38 -5.00
N PRO A 80 -10.05 -2.60 -4.98
CA PRO A 80 -11.02 -3.03 -5.98
C PRO A 80 -12.24 -2.09 -6.01
N LEU A 81 -12.69 -1.70 -7.21
CA LEU A 81 -13.82 -0.79 -7.40
C LEU A 81 -15.08 -1.24 -6.65
N GLY A 82 -15.38 -2.55 -6.65
CA GLY A 82 -16.52 -3.10 -5.92
C GLY A 82 -16.44 -2.93 -4.40
N ASP A 83 -15.26 -2.77 -3.84
CA ASP A 83 -15.08 -2.51 -2.41
C ASP A 83 -15.23 -1.01 -2.09
N LEU A 84 -14.79 -0.13 -2.99
CA LEU A 84 -15.07 1.31 -2.91
C LEU A 84 -16.57 1.60 -2.99
N ASP A 85 -17.32 0.89 -3.84
CA ASP A 85 -18.77 1.07 -3.96
C ASP A 85 -19.52 0.74 -2.67
N LYS A 86 -19.02 -0.21 -1.88
CA LYS A 86 -19.59 -0.59 -0.57
C LYS A 86 -19.36 0.48 0.52
N MET A 87 -18.44 1.42 0.32
CA MET A 87 -18.09 2.42 1.33
C MET A 87 -19.08 3.58 1.43
N SER A 88 -20.14 3.63 0.59
CA SER A 88 -21.14 4.71 0.60
C SER A 88 -20.55 6.12 0.49
N LEU A 89 -19.42 6.26 -0.21
CA LEU A 89 -18.74 7.52 -0.45
C LEU A 89 -19.25 8.16 -1.75
N ASP A 90 -19.26 9.50 -1.81
CA ASP A 90 -19.42 10.21 -3.09
C ASP A 90 -18.19 10.02 -4.00
N LYS A 91 -18.29 10.47 -5.25
CA LYS A 91 -17.26 10.26 -6.25
C LYS A 91 -15.92 10.87 -5.85
N GLU A 92 -15.93 12.07 -5.31
CA GLU A 92 -14.71 12.81 -4.93
C GLU A 92 -13.98 12.10 -3.78
N HIS A 93 -14.72 11.71 -2.74
CA HIS A 93 -14.14 10.98 -1.62
C HIS A 93 -13.64 9.58 -2.01
N ARG A 94 -14.29 8.90 -2.99
CA ARG A 94 -13.80 7.62 -3.52
C ARG A 94 -12.43 7.76 -4.19
N GLU A 95 -12.23 8.82 -4.97
CA GLU A 95 -10.94 9.07 -5.64
C GLU A 95 -9.83 9.35 -4.61
N ILE A 96 -10.13 10.13 -3.56
CA ILE A 96 -9.20 10.41 -2.47
C ILE A 96 -8.81 9.11 -1.74
N VAL A 97 -9.80 8.30 -1.36
CA VAL A 97 -9.57 7.03 -0.66
C VAL A 97 -8.79 6.05 -1.54
N ALA A 98 -9.14 5.94 -2.83
CA ALA A 98 -8.42 5.07 -3.76
C ALA A 98 -6.95 5.44 -3.86
N LYS A 99 -6.63 6.71 -4.03
CA LYS A 99 -5.24 7.20 -4.09
C LYS A 99 -4.49 6.93 -2.78
N ALA A 100 -5.12 7.23 -1.63
CA ALA A 100 -4.52 6.98 -0.33
C ALA A 100 -4.21 5.48 -0.13
N VAL A 101 -5.16 4.59 -0.42
CA VAL A 101 -4.98 3.15 -0.27
C VAL A 101 -3.89 2.64 -1.22
N ALA A 102 -3.87 3.05 -2.48
CA ALA A 102 -2.81 2.67 -3.43
C ALA A 102 -1.42 3.08 -2.94
N GLN A 103 -1.28 4.31 -2.41
CA GLN A 103 -0.04 4.78 -1.81
C GLN A 103 0.39 3.93 -0.61
N LEU A 104 -0.55 3.58 0.28
CA LEU A 104 -0.27 2.76 1.46
C LEU A 104 0.10 1.32 1.09
N ILE A 105 -0.56 0.73 0.07
CA ILE A 105 -0.21 -0.59 -0.47
C ILE A 105 1.24 -0.58 -0.98
N ARG A 106 1.61 0.41 -1.77
CA ARG A 106 2.97 0.57 -2.29
C ARG A 106 3.98 0.64 -1.16
N ARG A 107 3.75 1.49 -0.15
CA ARG A 107 4.63 1.59 1.03
C ARG A 107 4.73 0.29 1.81
N LYS A 108 3.63 -0.47 1.93
CA LYS A 108 3.66 -1.80 2.56
C LYS A 108 4.61 -2.75 1.83
N TYR A 109 4.59 -2.76 0.50
CA TYR A 109 5.50 -3.59 -0.28
C TYR A 109 6.96 -3.12 -0.17
N GLU A 110 7.20 -1.81 -0.22
CA GLU A 110 8.55 -1.23 -0.15
C GLU A 110 9.20 -1.46 1.22
N LEU A 111 8.48 -1.21 2.30
CA LEU A 111 9.04 -1.21 3.65
C LEU A 111 8.94 -2.57 4.36
N TYR A 112 7.86 -3.32 4.09
CA TYR A 112 7.52 -4.54 4.83
C TYR A 112 7.12 -5.71 3.93
N PRO A 113 7.92 -6.06 2.90
CA PRO A 113 7.55 -7.12 1.95
C PRO A 113 7.38 -8.48 2.62
N ASN A 114 8.15 -8.74 3.67
CA ASN A 114 8.23 -10.06 4.33
C ASN A 114 7.21 -10.25 5.47
N ILE A 115 6.49 -9.22 5.88
CA ILE A 115 5.47 -9.37 6.91
C ILE A 115 4.17 -9.82 6.25
N ARG A 116 3.74 -11.06 6.54
CA ARG A 116 2.64 -11.75 5.86
C ARG A 116 1.46 -12.11 6.78
N PHE A 117 1.27 -11.38 7.86
CA PHE A 117 0.12 -11.54 8.74
C PHE A 117 -0.96 -10.53 8.39
N SER A 118 -2.22 -11.00 8.28
CA SER A 118 -3.36 -10.10 8.14
C SER A 118 -3.63 -9.33 9.43
N ILE A 119 -4.31 -8.20 9.29
CA ILE A 119 -4.81 -7.42 10.40
C ILE A 119 -6.32 -7.59 10.43
N GLU A 120 -6.86 -8.17 11.51
CA GLU A 120 -8.30 -8.41 11.65
C GLU A 120 -9.03 -7.22 12.23
N ASN A 121 -8.38 -6.49 13.14
CA ASN A 121 -9.01 -5.36 13.80
C ASN A 121 -7.98 -4.31 14.21
N ILE A 122 -8.45 -3.07 14.25
CA ILE A 122 -7.70 -1.90 14.71
C ILE A 122 -8.52 -1.14 15.75
N ALA A 123 -7.87 -0.77 16.85
CA ALA A 123 -8.43 0.10 17.88
C ALA A 123 -7.45 1.20 18.24
N CYS A 124 -7.98 2.32 18.72
CA CYS A 124 -7.21 3.48 19.15
C CYS A 124 -7.53 3.82 20.63
N PRO A 125 -7.09 3.00 21.60
CA PRO A 125 -7.23 3.34 23.01
C PRO A 125 -6.35 4.51 23.41
N ILE A 126 -6.82 5.29 24.39
CA ILE A 126 -5.96 6.27 25.06
C ILE A 126 -5.22 5.56 26.20
N ILE A 127 -3.90 5.55 26.12
CA ILE A 127 -3.02 4.96 27.14
C ILE A 127 -2.08 6.05 27.64
N ALA A 128 -2.10 6.32 28.92
CA ALA A 128 -1.33 7.42 29.53
C ALA A 128 -1.56 8.78 28.84
N GLY A 129 -2.82 9.10 28.50
CA GLY A 129 -3.19 10.36 27.88
C GLY A 129 -2.84 10.49 26.38
N LYS A 130 -2.31 9.42 25.76
CA LYS A 130 -1.94 9.42 24.32
C LYS A 130 -2.71 8.36 23.55
N PRO A 131 -3.16 8.67 22.33
CA PRO A 131 -3.74 7.67 21.44
C PRO A 131 -2.67 6.64 21.07
N ARG A 132 -3.01 5.36 21.13
CA ARG A 132 -2.14 4.25 20.77
C ARG A 132 -2.83 3.35 19.77
N LEU A 133 -2.09 2.94 18.75
CA LEU A 133 -2.58 1.92 17.83
C LEU A 133 -2.51 0.55 18.51
N LYS A 134 -3.64 -0.15 18.53
CA LYS A 134 -3.73 -1.56 18.92
C LYS A 134 -4.25 -2.35 17.74
N VAL A 135 -3.53 -3.40 17.35
CA VAL A 135 -3.91 -4.30 16.26
C VAL A 135 -4.20 -5.70 16.79
N SER A 136 -5.13 -6.40 16.15
CA SER A 136 -5.29 -7.83 16.25
C SER A 136 -4.83 -8.45 14.96
N ILE A 137 -3.90 -9.40 15.06
CA ILE A 137 -3.38 -10.11 13.88
C ILE A 137 -4.18 -11.37 13.63
N GLY A 138 -4.38 -11.68 12.36
CA GLY A 138 -5.09 -12.85 11.91
C GLY A 138 -4.19 -13.87 11.25
N GLN A 139 -4.66 -14.41 10.14
CA GLN A 139 -4.00 -15.49 9.41
C GLN A 139 -2.64 -15.06 8.84
N GLN A 140 -1.67 -15.97 8.87
CA GLN A 140 -0.44 -15.84 8.12
C GLN A 140 -0.68 -16.29 6.67
N TYR A 141 -0.30 -15.45 5.72
CA TYR A 141 -0.34 -15.78 4.29
C TYR A 141 0.99 -16.40 3.86
N HIS A 142 0.92 -17.51 3.14
CA HIS A 142 2.06 -18.18 2.51
C HIS A 142 2.05 -17.87 1.02
N ASP A 143 3.16 -17.35 0.52
CA ASP A 143 3.50 -17.18 -0.91
C ASP A 143 2.36 -16.87 -1.90
N PHE A 144 1.83 -15.67 -1.82
CA PHE A 144 1.34 -15.00 -3.01
C PHE A 144 2.51 -14.19 -3.57
N GLY A 145 2.81 -14.37 -4.86
CA GLY A 145 3.87 -13.61 -5.50
C GLY A 145 3.67 -12.12 -5.21
N ILE A 146 4.65 -11.49 -4.58
CA ILE A 146 4.65 -10.04 -4.40
C ILE A 146 4.68 -9.49 -5.82
N PRO A 147 3.68 -8.69 -6.24
CA PRO A 147 3.76 -8.02 -7.52
C PRO A 147 5.05 -7.21 -7.52
N SER A 148 5.98 -7.50 -8.42
CA SER A 148 7.15 -6.66 -8.58
C SER A 148 6.66 -5.28 -9.00
N TYR A 149 6.88 -4.27 -8.17
CA TYR A 149 6.67 -2.88 -8.56
C TYR A 149 7.67 -2.45 -9.64
N ASP A 150 8.73 -3.25 -9.86
CA ASP A 150 9.64 -3.07 -10.99
C ASP A 150 8.94 -3.37 -12.32
N ASP A 151 7.83 -4.13 -12.30
CA ASP A 151 6.94 -4.36 -13.45
C ASP A 151 5.89 -3.27 -13.62
N GLU A 152 5.76 -2.30 -12.70
CA GLU A 152 5.01 -1.10 -13.02
C GLU A 152 5.71 -0.42 -14.20
N PRO A 153 4.99 -0.23 -15.29
CA PRO A 153 5.55 0.45 -16.43
C PRO A 153 5.96 1.86 -15.98
N LYS A 154 7.28 2.05 -15.76
CA LYS A 154 7.84 3.37 -15.41
C LYS A 154 7.19 4.44 -16.28
N PRO A 155 6.82 5.60 -15.71
CA PRO A 155 6.32 6.69 -16.55
C PRO A 155 7.28 6.89 -17.72
N LEU A 156 6.74 6.96 -18.94
CA LEU A 156 7.57 7.18 -20.11
C LEU A 156 8.30 8.52 -19.97
N THR A 157 9.61 8.47 -20.03
CA THR A 157 10.41 9.69 -20.10
C THR A 157 10.30 10.30 -21.51
N PRO A 158 10.61 11.59 -21.68
CA PRO A 158 10.68 12.20 -23.00
C PRO A 158 11.58 11.42 -23.98
N GLU A 159 12.69 10.90 -23.47
CA GLU A 159 13.66 10.10 -24.22
C GLU A 159 13.06 8.74 -24.65
N ASP A 160 12.26 8.09 -23.76
CA ASP A 160 11.57 6.85 -24.09
C ASP A 160 10.55 7.05 -25.22
N ILE A 161 9.77 8.14 -25.17
CA ILE A 161 8.77 8.48 -26.18
C ILE A 161 9.45 8.72 -27.53
N LEU A 162 10.53 9.49 -27.52
CA LEU A 162 11.34 9.75 -28.71
C LEU A 162 11.92 8.44 -29.27
N ALA A 163 12.50 7.59 -28.42
CA ALA A 163 13.09 6.32 -28.81
C ALA A 163 12.06 5.38 -29.45
N ILE A 164 10.87 5.26 -28.84
CA ILE A 164 9.77 4.45 -29.37
C ILE A 164 9.35 4.95 -30.75
N ARG A 165 9.15 6.25 -30.90
CA ARG A 165 8.79 6.84 -32.21
C ARG A 165 9.87 6.59 -33.26
N MET A 166 11.13 6.79 -32.91
CA MET A 166 12.26 6.56 -33.84
C MET A 166 12.38 5.08 -34.22
N LYS A 167 12.22 4.16 -33.25
CA LYS A 167 12.20 2.72 -33.51
C LYS A 167 11.08 2.32 -34.46
N ALA A 168 9.90 2.96 -34.33
CA ALA A 168 8.78 2.75 -35.24
C ALA A 168 8.97 3.42 -36.63
N GLY A 169 10.03 4.16 -36.85
CA GLY A 169 10.30 4.87 -38.11
C GLY A 169 9.31 5.98 -38.44
N LEU A 170 8.67 6.57 -37.44
CA LEU A 170 7.59 7.52 -37.62
C LEU A 170 8.06 8.98 -37.40
N SER A 171 7.58 9.88 -38.26
CA SER A 171 7.65 11.32 -37.98
C SER A 171 6.68 11.69 -36.86
N GLN A 172 6.87 12.82 -36.17
CA GLN A 172 5.93 13.30 -35.14
C GLN A 172 4.48 13.36 -35.64
N VAL A 173 4.28 13.77 -36.91
CA VAL A 173 2.94 13.83 -37.51
C VAL A 173 2.31 12.45 -37.65
N LYS A 174 3.06 11.46 -38.14
CA LYS A 174 2.56 10.08 -38.29
C LYS A 174 2.34 9.43 -36.94
N PHE A 175 3.21 9.68 -35.97
CA PHE A 175 3.09 9.15 -34.59
C PHE A 175 1.86 9.73 -33.88
N ALA A 176 1.66 11.06 -34.00
CA ALA A 176 0.47 11.71 -33.45
C ALA A 176 -0.84 11.17 -34.08
N SER A 177 -0.84 10.98 -35.41
CA SER A 177 -1.99 10.38 -36.11
C SER A 177 -2.28 8.97 -35.64
N ALA A 178 -1.25 8.14 -35.47
CA ALA A 178 -1.41 6.76 -34.98
C ALA A 178 -1.94 6.67 -33.55
N LEU A 179 -1.58 7.63 -32.71
CA LEU A 179 -2.05 7.71 -31.31
C LEU A 179 -3.42 8.38 -31.18
N GLY A 180 -3.90 9.07 -32.22
CA GLY A 180 -5.13 9.86 -32.19
C GLY A 180 -5.01 11.16 -31.38
N VAL A 181 -3.80 11.77 -31.37
CA VAL A 181 -3.52 13.01 -30.64
C VAL A 181 -2.98 14.12 -31.58
N SER A 182 -2.88 15.35 -31.08
CA SER A 182 -2.28 16.42 -31.86
C SER A 182 -0.75 16.33 -31.92
N VAL A 183 -0.14 16.78 -32.99
CA VAL A 183 1.33 16.86 -33.15
C VAL A 183 1.96 17.72 -32.04
N LYS A 184 1.26 18.79 -31.64
CA LYS A 184 1.70 19.66 -30.54
C LYS A 184 1.82 18.87 -29.22
N LYS A 185 0.89 17.95 -28.97
CA LYS A 185 0.90 17.10 -27.75
C LYS A 185 2.12 16.17 -27.75
N VAL A 186 2.41 15.52 -28.88
CA VAL A 186 3.62 14.70 -29.03
C VAL A 186 4.89 15.53 -28.81
N SER A 187 4.96 16.71 -29.43
CA SER A 187 6.11 17.61 -29.24
C SER A 187 6.28 18.04 -27.78
N THR A 188 5.18 18.31 -27.03
CA THR A 188 5.29 18.68 -25.62
C THR A 188 5.78 17.51 -24.75
N TRP A 189 5.42 16.28 -25.07
CA TRP A 189 5.91 15.08 -24.39
C TRP A 189 7.41 14.85 -24.64
N GLU A 190 7.85 14.91 -25.89
CA GLU A 190 9.26 14.70 -26.25
C GLU A 190 10.20 15.80 -25.70
N HIS A 191 9.65 16.96 -25.34
CA HIS A 191 10.41 18.04 -24.70
C HIS A 191 10.21 18.11 -23.17
N GLY A 192 9.53 17.14 -22.57
CA GLY A 192 9.32 17.11 -21.13
C GLY A 192 8.40 18.20 -20.56
N LYS A 193 7.62 18.88 -21.41
CA LYS A 193 6.71 19.95 -21.00
C LYS A 193 5.35 19.45 -20.53
N ALA A 194 5.04 18.19 -20.81
CA ALA A 194 3.86 17.47 -20.37
C ALA A 194 4.16 15.97 -20.36
N THR A 195 3.35 15.19 -19.64
CA THR A 195 3.40 13.72 -19.63
C THR A 195 2.15 13.18 -20.31
N PRO A 196 2.24 12.06 -21.06
CA PRO A 196 1.06 11.36 -21.55
C PRO A 196 0.23 10.83 -20.39
N ASP A 197 -1.08 10.77 -20.55
CA ASP A 197 -1.96 10.08 -19.62
C ASP A 197 -1.80 8.56 -19.73
N GLU A 198 -2.50 7.80 -18.86
CA GLU A 198 -2.37 6.35 -18.78
C GLU A 198 -2.76 5.65 -20.11
N ALA A 199 -3.87 6.08 -20.72
CA ALA A 199 -4.36 5.53 -21.98
C ALA A 199 -3.42 5.83 -23.15
N GLU A 200 -2.83 7.03 -23.18
CA GLU A 200 -1.83 7.45 -24.15
C GLU A 200 -0.52 6.68 -23.95
N THR A 201 -0.11 6.50 -22.70
CA THR A 201 1.09 5.71 -22.31
C THR A 201 0.98 4.28 -22.80
N GLU A 202 -0.16 3.62 -22.62
CA GLU A 202 -0.40 2.25 -23.11
C GLU A 202 -0.28 2.18 -24.65
N LYS A 203 -0.90 3.12 -25.36
CA LYS A 203 -0.81 3.18 -26.83
C LYS A 203 0.62 3.39 -27.32
N ILE A 204 1.38 4.29 -26.67
CA ILE A 204 2.78 4.53 -26.99
C ILE A 204 3.62 3.27 -26.80
N ARG A 205 3.43 2.56 -25.69
CA ARG A 205 4.14 1.29 -25.42
C ARG A 205 3.80 0.19 -26.41
N ALA A 206 2.54 0.10 -26.82
CA ALA A 206 2.12 -0.87 -27.82
C ALA A 206 2.84 -0.68 -29.16
N MET A 207 3.22 0.56 -29.51
CA MET A 207 3.97 0.88 -30.71
C MET A 207 5.47 0.58 -30.61
N GLY A 208 5.98 0.38 -29.40
CA GLY A 208 7.39 0.05 -29.14
C GLY A 208 7.73 -1.44 -29.17
N LYS A 209 6.70 -2.30 -29.17
CA LYS A 209 6.84 -3.77 -29.23
C LYS A 209 7.08 -4.23 -30.67
#